data_aa33adb9f70a4488c3933c7d9d11031d
#
_entry.id   aa33adb9f70a4488c3933c7d9d11031d
#
_cell.length_a   1.000
_cell.length_b   1.000
_cell.length_c   1.000
_cell.angle_alpha   90.00
_cell.angle_beta   90.00
_cell.angle_gamma   90.00
#
_symmetry.space_group_name_H-M   'P 1'
#
loop_
_entity.id
_entity.type
_entity.pdbx_description
1 polymer ?
#
loop_
_entity_poly.entity_id
_entity_poly.type
_entity_poly.pdbx_seq_one_letter_code
_entity_poly.pdbx_strand_id
1 'polypeptide(L)'
;MEPAADYVEFHFDVMCPWAYQTSKWMRTVRDLTGLEVRWRFFSLEEINRVEGKKHPWEREWSYGWSMMRIGALLRRDDPALLDAWYERAGRALHEEGRRPHRPEVAEELLAELGIDPSVVRLAIADATTHDDVRAEHERVVAAGGFGVPTLFFPDGQCLFGPVVVDPPAGEDAVALWRLVEAWRRFPQLYEMQRPKARADLELIATTFRPYLEARDWITIQNPTP
;
A
#
# COMPACT_ATOMS: atom_id res chain seq x y z
N MET A 1 -28.55 4.68 12.91
CA MET A 1 -27.56 4.88 11.82
C MET A 1 -26.25 5.11 12.53
N GLU A 2 -25.30 4.19 12.39
CA GLU A 2 -23.97 4.44 12.94
C GLU A 2 -23.37 5.69 12.31
N PRO A 3 -22.64 6.51 13.07
CA PRO A 3 -21.95 7.65 12.50
C PRO A 3 -20.97 7.20 11.41
N ALA A 4 -20.81 8.02 10.37
CA ALA A 4 -19.76 7.83 9.38
C ALA A 4 -18.40 7.80 10.10
N ALA A 5 -17.45 7.04 9.56
CA ALA A 5 -16.12 6.97 10.15
C ALA A 5 -15.42 8.32 10.05
N ASP A 6 -14.90 8.82 11.16
CA ASP A 6 -14.12 10.06 11.18
C ASP A 6 -12.76 9.88 10.48
N TYR A 7 -12.22 8.68 10.53
CA TYR A 7 -10.99 8.29 9.85
C TYR A 7 -11.02 6.84 9.40
N VAL A 8 -10.11 6.50 8.49
CA VAL A 8 -9.82 5.13 8.09
C VAL A 8 -8.30 4.93 8.05
N GLU A 9 -7.82 3.79 8.56
CA GLU A 9 -6.44 3.39 8.35
C GLU A 9 -6.37 2.49 7.11
N PHE A 10 -5.54 2.90 6.16
CA PHE A 10 -5.35 2.20 4.89
C PHE A 10 -3.99 1.50 4.91
N HIS A 11 -3.99 0.18 5.06
CA HIS A 11 -2.78 -0.62 4.99
C HIS A 11 -2.40 -0.91 3.55
N PHE A 12 -1.12 -0.67 3.24
CA PHE A 12 -0.58 -0.83 1.89
C PHE A 12 0.81 -1.47 1.89
N ASP A 13 1.17 -2.03 0.74
CA ASP A 13 2.54 -2.29 0.32
C ASP A 13 2.80 -1.51 -0.97
N VAL A 14 3.90 -0.77 -1.06
CA VAL A 14 4.24 0.01 -2.27
C VAL A 14 4.35 -0.88 -3.51
N MET A 15 4.73 -2.17 -3.31
CA MET A 15 4.83 -3.15 -4.40
C MET A 15 3.49 -3.68 -4.90
N CYS A 16 2.37 -3.39 -4.21
CA CYS A 16 1.06 -3.93 -4.59
C CYS A 16 0.35 -3.03 -5.62
N PRO A 17 0.17 -3.49 -6.89
CA PRO A 17 -0.50 -2.68 -7.90
C PRO A 17 -1.98 -2.45 -7.57
N TRP A 18 -2.64 -3.42 -6.92
CA TRP A 18 -4.04 -3.30 -6.50
C TRP A 18 -4.22 -2.26 -5.40
N ALA A 19 -3.37 -2.31 -4.36
CA ALA A 19 -3.40 -1.32 -3.29
C ALA A 19 -3.09 0.08 -3.82
N TYR A 20 -2.16 0.20 -4.79
CA TYR A 20 -1.87 1.47 -5.45
C TYR A 20 -3.11 2.04 -6.16
N GLN A 21 -3.82 1.25 -6.98
CA GLN A 21 -5.04 1.74 -7.65
C GLN A 21 -6.12 2.11 -6.62
N THR A 22 -6.32 1.29 -5.59
CA THR A 22 -7.27 1.60 -4.54
C THR A 22 -6.88 2.85 -3.75
N SER A 23 -5.58 3.13 -3.57
CA SER A 23 -5.12 4.35 -2.91
C SER A 23 -5.47 5.63 -3.69
N LYS A 24 -5.51 5.58 -5.02
CA LYS A 24 -5.97 6.70 -5.86
C LYS A 24 -7.44 7.00 -5.59
N TRP A 25 -8.28 5.96 -5.52
CA TRP A 25 -9.67 6.10 -5.13
C TRP A 25 -9.81 6.68 -3.71
N MET A 26 -9.04 6.18 -2.75
CA MET A 26 -9.11 6.64 -1.36
C MET A 26 -8.72 8.12 -1.22
N ARG A 27 -7.72 8.59 -1.99
CA ARG A 27 -7.38 10.02 -2.06
C ARG A 27 -8.53 10.84 -2.62
N THR A 28 -9.19 10.35 -3.68
CA THR A 28 -10.39 11.00 -4.24
C THR A 28 -11.52 11.09 -3.21
N VAL A 29 -11.77 10.03 -2.45
CA VAL A 29 -12.77 10.04 -1.37
C VAL A 29 -12.41 11.08 -0.31
N ARG A 30 -11.15 11.08 0.17
CA ARG A 30 -10.66 12.07 1.14
C ARG A 30 -10.90 13.50 0.67
N ASP A 31 -10.53 13.79 -0.56
CA ASP A 31 -10.60 15.15 -1.13
C ASP A 31 -12.04 15.62 -1.30
N LEU A 32 -12.99 14.71 -1.56
CA LEU A 32 -14.41 15.03 -1.74
C LEU A 32 -15.22 15.05 -0.43
N THR A 33 -14.80 14.30 0.59
CA THR A 33 -15.58 14.10 1.80
C THR A 33 -14.97 14.70 3.06
N GLY A 34 -13.67 14.99 3.04
CA GLY A 34 -12.92 15.39 4.23
C GLY A 34 -12.56 14.21 5.15
N LEU A 35 -12.79 12.95 4.73
CA LEU A 35 -12.40 11.77 5.48
C LEU A 35 -10.89 11.79 5.77
N GLU A 36 -10.50 11.62 7.02
CA GLU A 36 -9.09 11.44 7.37
C GLU A 36 -8.62 10.04 6.93
N VAL A 37 -7.57 9.98 6.10
CA VAL A 37 -6.93 8.73 5.68
C VAL A 37 -5.56 8.60 6.35
N ARG A 38 -5.38 7.56 7.14
CA ARG A 38 -4.12 7.24 7.82
C ARG A 38 -3.43 6.10 7.10
N TRP A 39 -2.34 6.39 6.39
CA TRP A 39 -1.56 5.39 5.68
C TRP A 39 -0.77 4.52 6.66
N ARG A 40 -0.86 3.19 6.49
CA ARG A 40 -0.26 2.17 7.33
C ARG A 40 0.45 1.11 6.50
N PHE A 41 1.44 0.48 7.08
CA PHE A 41 2.27 -0.51 6.38
C PHE A 41 1.73 -1.93 6.52
N PHE A 42 1.90 -2.69 5.43
CA PHE A 42 1.75 -4.14 5.43
C PHE A 42 2.71 -4.72 4.40
N SER A 43 3.44 -5.77 4.72
CA SER A 43 4.42 -6.37 3.82
C SER A 43 3.89 -7.61 3.11
N LEU A 44 3.75 -7.51 1.79
CA LEU A 44 3.50 -8.68 0.94
C LEU A 44 4.72 -9.61 0.86
N GLU A 45 5.92 -9.06 1.02
CA GLU A 45 7.15 -9.84 1.08
C GLU A 45 7.16 -10.76 2.29
N GLU A 46 6.77 -10.25 3.47
CA GLU A 46 6.74 -11.05 4.70
C GLU A 46 5.59 -12.06 4.72
N ILE A 47 4.37 -11.65 4.39
CA ILE A 47 3.23 -12.56 4.43
C ILE A 47 3.35 -13.73 3.44
N ASN A 48 4.05 -13.52 2.33
CA ASN A 48 4.32 -14.55 1.31
C ASN A 48 5.70 -15.21 1.47
N ARG A 49 6.39 -14.94 2.58
CA ARG A 49 7.73 -15.49 2.82
C ARG A 49 7.68 -17.02 2.91
N VAL A 50 8.51 -17.66 2.13
CA VAL A 50 8.67 -19.12 2.18
C VAL A 50 9.45 -19.49 3.44
N GLU A 51 9.03 -20.55 4.11
CA GLU A 51 9.73 -21.08 5.29
C GLU A 51 11.23 -21.30 5.02
N GLY A 52 12.07 -20.92 5.98
CA GLY A 52 13.53 -20.98 5.86
C GLY A 52 14.19 -19.84 5.07
N LYS A 53 13.41 -18.92 4.49
CA LYS A 53 13.96 -17.69 3.90
C LYS A 53 14.09 -16.59 4.95
N LYS A 54 15.08 -15.70 4.78
CA LYS A 54 15.29 -14.54 5.64
C LYS A 54 14.07 -13.63 5.65
N HIS A 55 13.75 -13.10 6.80
CA HIS A 55 12.78 -12.02 6.93
C HIS A 55 13.30 -10.73 6.23
N PRO A 56 12.40 -9.83 5.79
CA PRO A 56 12.84 -8.55 5.20
C PRO A 56 13.75 -7.74 6.11
N TRP A 57 13.53 -7.78 7.42
CA TRP A 57 14.36 -7.05 8.42
C TRP A 57 15.72 -7.70 8.71
N GLU A 58 15.98 -8.90 8.19
CA GLU A 58 17.29 -9.56 8.26
C GLU A 58 18.18 -9.23 7.05
N ARG A 59 17.69 -8.38 6.13
CA ARG A 59 18.39 -7.94 4.92
C ARG A 59 18.76 -6.47 5.04
N GLU A 60 19.91 -6.11 4.49
CA GLU A 60 20.34 -4.72 4.43
C GLU A 60 19.34 -3.88 3.61
N TRP A 61 18.89 -4.42 2.48
CA TRP A 61 17.87 -3.83 1.64
C TRP A 61 16.86 -4.89 1.20
N SER A 62 15.59 -4.56 1.30
CA SER A 62 14.50 -5.45 0.90
C SER A 62 13.38 -4.61 0.26
N TYR A 63 13.09 -4.86 -0.96
CA TYR A 63 12.19 -4.15 -1.88
C TYR A 63 11.08 -3.29 -1.24
N GLY A 64 9.87 -3.85 -1.09
CA GLY A 64 8.73 -3.17 -0.48
C GLY A 64 9.01 -2.74 0.95
N TRP A 65 9.67 -3.60 1.71
CA TRP A 65 10.01 -3.33 3.11
C TRP A 65 10.89 -2.08 3.28
N SER A 66 11.94 -1.94 2.47
CA SER A 66 12.83 -0.78 2.55
C SER A 66 12.14 0.51 2.11
N MET A 67 11.27 0.47 1.12
CA MET A 67 10.44 1.61 0.74
C MET A 67 9.48 2.03 1.87
N MET A 68 8.92 1.07 2.60
CA MET A 68 8.07 1.35 3.77
C MET A 68 8.89 1.92 4.92
N ARG A 69 10.15 1.50 5.13
CA ARG A 69 11.05 2.11 6.12
C ARG A 69 11.35 3.58 5.82
N ILE A 70 11.55 3.94 4.54
CA ILE A 70 11.64 5.35 4.12
C ILE A 70 10.37 6.09 4.53
N GLY A 71 9.21 5.54 4.21
CA GLY A 71 7.92 6.10 4.59
C GLY A 71 7.73 6.21 6.11
N ALA A 72 8.22 5.24 6.89
CA ALA A 72 8.16 5.27 8.35
C ALA A 72 8.97 6.43 8.94
N LEU A 73 10.19 6.64 8.42
CA LEU A 73 11.01 7.78 8.85
C LEU A 73 10.35 9.12 8.50
N LEU A 74 9.88 9.27 7.27
CA LEU A 74 9.19 10.47 6.81
C LEU A 74 7.94 10.80 7.65
N ARG A 75 7.14 9.80 7.97
CA ARG A 75 5.92 9.95 8.76
C ARG A 75 6.17 10.49 10.17
N ARG A 76 7.33 10.22 10.74
CA ARG A 76 7.69 10.72 12.09
C ARG A 76 7.78 12.25 12.13
N ASP A 77 8.16 12.84 11.00
CA ASP A 77 8.22 14.30 10.85
C ASP A 77 6.83 14.86 10.49
N ASP A 78 6.19 14.27 9.48
CA ASP A 78 4.85 14.66 9.03
C ASP A 78 4.17 13.48 8.31
N PRO A 79 2.95 13.06 8.72
CA PRO A 79 2.16 12.06 8.01
C PRO A 79 1.91 12.38 6.54
N ALA A 80 1.88 13.67 6.15
CA ALA A 80 1.71 14.08 4.75
C ALA A 80 2.91 13.69 3.88
N LEU A 81 4.11 13.60 4.46
CA LEU A 81 5.30 13.15 3.73
C LEU A 81 5.21 11.66 3.39
N LEU A 82 4.61 10.84 4.26
CA LEU A 82 4.33 9.44 3.91
C LEU A 82 3.34 9.33 2.75
N ASP A 83 2.26 10.13 2.76
CA ASP A 83 1.29 10.13 1.66
C ASP A 83 1.95 10.52 0.33
N ALA A 84 2.72 11.61 0.32
CA ALA A 84 3.46 12.08 -0.85
C ALA A 84 4.47 11.04 -1.35
N TRP A 85 5.21 10.40 -0.45
CA TRP A 85 6.15 9.32 -0.77
C TRP A 85 5.44 8.12 -1.38
N TYR A 86 4.35 7.64 -0.75
CA TYR A 86 3.58 6.50 -1.26
C TYR A 86 3.00 6.79 -2.65
N GLU A 87 2.44 7.99 -2.85
CA GLU A 87 1.92 8.41 -4.14
C GLU A 87 3.02 8.45 -5.20
N ARG A 88 4.17 9.10 -4.89
CA ARG A 88 5.26 9.27 -5.86
C ARG A 88 5.94 7.95 -6.19
N ALA A 89 6.27 7.13 -5.20
CA ALA A 89 6.88 5.81 -5.40
C ALA A 89 5.92 4.85 -6.12
N GLY A 90 4.64 4.90 -5.75
CA GLY A 90 3.60 4.13 -6.42
C GLY A 90 3.46 4.51 -7.90
N ARG A 91 3.40 5.79 -8.24
CA ARG A 91 3.36 6.27 -9.62
C ARG A 91 4.60 5.83 -10.41
N ALA A 92 5.79 5.98 -9.82
CA ALA A 92 7.04 5.56 -10.43
C ALA A 92 7.01 4.08 -10.83
N LEU A 93 6.56 3.21 -9.92
CA LEU A 93 6.55 1.77 -10.16
C LEU A 93 5.41 1.33 -11.08
N HIS A 94 4.18 1.79 -10.80
CA HIS A 94 2.98 1.23 -11.41
C HIS A 94 2.53 1.92 -12.69
N GLU A 95 3.00 3.15 -12.95
CA GLU A 95 2.62 3.91 -14.16
C GLU A 95 3.83 4.24 -15.04
N GLU A 96 4.99 4.58 -14.44
CA GLU A 96 6.18 5.02 -15.18
C GLU A 96 7.16 3.89 -15.47
N GLY A 97 6.99 2.69 -14.87
CA GLY A 97 7.91 1.57 -15.03
C GLY A 97 9.30 1.81 -14.43
N ARG A 98 9.43 2.79 -13.53
CA ARG A 98 10.65 3.03 -12.75
C ARG A 98 10.74 2.01 -11.60
N ARG A 99 11.92 1.91 -11.00
CA ARG A 99 12.22 0.91 -9.97
C ARG A 99 12.51 1.56 -8.61
N PRO A 100 11.50 2.13 -7.91
CA PRO A 100 11.71 2.80 -6.62
C PRO A 100 12.27 1.89 -5.54
N HIS A 101 12.22 0.57 -5.74
CA HIS A 101 12.85 -0.42 -4.90
C HIS A 101 14.38 -0.50 -5.07
N ARG A 102 14.98 0.34 -5.90
CA ARG A 102 16.42 0.55 -5.99
C ARG A 102 16.77 1.84 -5.25
N PRO A 103 17.79 1.81 -4.35
CA PRO A 103 18.13 2.97 -3.52
C PRO A 103 18.32 4.26 -4.32
N GLU A 104 19.06 4.19 -5.44
CA GLU A 104 19.35 5.33 -6.29
C GLU A 104 18.08 5.95 -6.90
N VAL A 105 17.09 5.13 -7.27
CA VAL A 105 15.81 5.62 -7.79
C VAL A 105 14.96 6.21 -6.66
N ALA A 106 14.98 5.60 -5.46
CA ALA A 106 14.31 6.17 -4.29
C ALA A 106 14.86 7.56 -3.93
N GLU A 107 16.19 7.75 -3.99
CA GLU A 107 16.85 9.05 -3.79
C GLU A 107 16.39 10.08 -4.83
N GLU A 108 16.32 9.72 -6.11
CA GLU A 108 15.80 10.60 -7.17
C GLU A 108 14.34 11.01 -6.87
N LEU A 109 13.48 10.07 -6.50
CA LEU A 109 12.07 10.35 -6.21
C LEU A 109 11.88 11.27 -4.99
N LEU A 110 12.71 11.11 -3.95
CA LEU A 110 12.71 12.03 -2.82
C LEU A 110 13.12 13.44 -3.24
N ALA A 111 14.17 13.56 -4.08
CA ALA A 111 14.59 14.86 -4.62
C ALA A 111 13.47 15.53 -5.44
N GLU A 112 12.71 14.77 -6.23
CA GLU A 112 11.55 15.27 -6.99
C GLU A 112 10.44 15.81 -6.06
N LEU A 113 10.33 15.28 -4.83
CA LEU A 113 9.41 15.77 -3.79
C LEU A 113 9.99 16.95 -2.99
N GLY A 114 11.22 17.39 -3.27
CA GLY A 114 11.92 18.40 -2.49
C GLY A 114 12.40 17.90 -1.12
N ILE A 115 12.49 16.59 -0.94
CA ILE A 115 12.97 15.93 0.28
C ILE A 115 14.44 15.57 0.11
N ASP A 116 15.24 15.70 1.18
CA ASP A 116 16.66 15.33 1.15
C ASP A 116 16.82 13.83 0.78
N PRO A 117 17.51 13.48 -0.31
CA PRO A 117 17.74 12.08 -0.69
C PRO A 117 18.45 11.24 0.37
N SER A 118 19.20 11.86 1.28
CA SER A 118 19.88 11.17 2.39
C SER A 118 18.91 10.42 3.31
N VAL A 119 17.61 10.73 3.27
CA VAL A 119 16.55 10.03 4.00
C VAL A 119 16.56 8.53 3.68
N VAL A 120 16.89 8.11 2.46
CA VAL A 120 17.03 6.68 2.11
C VAL A 120 18.03 6.01 3.03
N ARG A 121 19.25 6.57 3.10
CA ARG A 121 20.31 6.02 3.94
C ARG A 121 19.99 6.11 5.42
N LEU A 122 19.40 7.22 5.87
CA LEU A 122 19.01 7.42 7.27
C LEU A 122 17.95 6.40 7.69
N ALA A 123 16.93 6.17 6.86
CA ALA A 123 15.89 5.17 7.14
C ALA A 123 16.45 3.76 7.25
N ILE A 124 17.44 3.40 6.41
CA ILE A 124 18.08 2.08 6.44
C ILE A 124 19.05 1.94 7.63
N ALA A 125 19.69 3.02 8.06
CA ALA A 125 20.56 3.01 9.23
C ALA A 125 19.79 2.99 10.56
N ASP A 126 18.57 3.50 10.59
CA ASP A 126 17.70 3.51 11.77
C ASP A 126 16.93 2.18 11.89
N ALA A 127 17.42 1.30 12.76
CA ALA A 127 16.78 0.00 13.01
C ALA A 127 15.34 0.13 13.53
N THR A 128 14.97 1.23 14.18
CA THR A 128 13.61 1.41 14.72
C THR A 128 12.54 1.57 13.63
N THR A 129 12.94 1.90 12.39
CA THR A 129 12.00 1.89 11.24
C THR A 129 11.50 0.48 10.90
N HIS A 130 12.27 -0.57 11.25
CA HIS A 130 11.79 -1.95 11.16
C HIS A 130 10.61 -2.19 12.12
N ASP A 131 10.71 -1.65 13.34
CA ASP A 131 9.69 -1.85 14.36
C ASP A 131 8.38 -1.17 13.96
N ASP A 132 8.44 0.03 13.37
CA ASP A 132 7.27 0.74 12.85
C ASP A 132 6.54 -0.09 11.78
N VAL A 133 7.28 -0.60 10.81
CA VAL A 133 6.69 -1.41 9.71
C VAL A 133 6.16 -2.73 10.23
N ARG A 134 6.93 -3.41 11.09
CA ARG A 134 6.57 -4.71 11.65
C ARG A 134 5.33 -4.66 12.52
N ALA A 135 5.24 -3.68 13.42
CA ALA A 135 4.08 -3.54 14.32
C ALA A 135 2.76 -3.38 13.53
N GLU A 136 2.77 -2.60 12.45
CA GLU A 136 1.59 -2.41 11.63
C GLU A 136 1.26 -3.65 10.77
N HIS A 137 2.27 -4.33 10.25
CA HIS A 137 2.11 -5.61 9.55
C HIS A 137 1.50 -6.67 10.48
N GLU A 138 2.08 -6.86 11.67
CA GLU A 138 1.62 -7.84 12.65
C GLU A 138 0.19 -7.56 13.13
N ARG A 139 -0.21 -6.29 13.23
CA ARG A 139 -1.59 -5.90 13.56
C ARG A 139 -2.60 -6.44 12.53
N VAL A 140 -2.28 -6.33 11.23
CA VAL A 140 -3.14 -6.88 10.16
C VAL A 140 -3.20 -8.39 10.25
N VAL A 141 -2.05 -9.05 10.45
CA VAL A 141 -1.98 -10.51 10.59
C VAL A 141 -2.78 -11.00 11.82
N ALA A 142 -2.65 -10.30 12.95
CA ALA A 142 -3.40 -10.62 14.18
C ALA A 142 -4.92 -10.46 14.01
N ALA A 143 -5.36 -9.58 13.12
CA ALA A 143 -6.77 -9.43 12.75
C ALA A 143 -7.24 -10.46 11.71
N GLY A 144 -6.37 -11.40 11.29
CA GLY A 144 -6.68 -12.39 10.26
C GLY A 144 -6.51 -11.87 8.83
N GLY A 145 -5.92 -10.69 8.66
CA GLY A 145 -5.65 -10.12 7.34
C GLY A 145 -4.52 -10.85 6.62
N PHE A 146 -4.61 -10.90 5.31
CA PHE A 146 -3.72 -11.71 4.45
C PHE A 146 -3.15 -10.93 3.26
N GLY A 147 -3.47 -9.66 3.13
CA GLY A 147 -3.05 -8.86 1.98
C GLY A 147 -3.46 -7.38 2.07
N VAL A 148 -3.28 -6.69 0.98
CA VAL A 148 -3.63 -5.27 0.83
C VAL A 148 -4.35 -5.00 -0.50
N PRO A 149 -5.22 -3.95 -0.56
CA PRO A 149 -5.51 -2.99 0.49
C PRO A 149 -6.31 -3.60 1.65
N THR A 150 -5.99 -3.21 2.88
CA THR A 150 -6.77 -3.55 4.07
C THR A 150 -7.12 -2.28 4.82
N LEU A 151 -8.37 -2.15 5.18
CA LEU A 151 -8.92 -0.98 5.88
C LEU A 151 -9.21 -1.34 7.34
N PHE A 152 -8.77 -0.48 8.28
CA PHE A 152 -9.21 -0.53 9.66
C PHE A 152 -10.04 0.70 9.98
N PHE A 153 -11.13 0.47 10.69
CA PHE A 153 -12.08 1.51 11.12
C PHE A 153 -11.91 1.83 12.60
N PRO A 154 -12.43 2.99 13.07
CA PRO A 154 -12.32 3.39 14.48
C PRO A 154 -12.88 2.40 15.48
N ASP A 155 -13.88 1.61 15.09
CA ASP A 155 -14.50 0.57 15.89
C ASP A 155 -13.72 -0.77 15.94
N GLY A 156 -12.56 -0.81 15.28
CA GLY A 156 -11.70 -1.99 15.22
C GLY A 156 -12.06 -2.99 14.12
N GLN A 157 -13.12 -2.76 13.35
CA GLN A 157 -13.41 -3.61 12.20
C GLN A 157 -12.30 -3.53 11.17
N CYS A 158 -12.00 -4.67 10.53
CA CYS A 158 -10.99 -4.82 9.49
C CYS A 158 -11.64 -5.39 8.23
N LEU A 159 -11.43 -4.73 7.09
CA LEU A 159 -11.93 -5.19 5.80
C LEU A 159 -10.79 -5.26 4.78
N PHE A 160 -10.69 -6.38 4.06
CA PHE A 160 -9.84 -6.50 2.87
C PHE A 160 -10.56 -5.91 1.66
N GLY A 161 -9.93 -5.01 0.93
CA GLY A 161 -10.51 -4.33 -0.23
C GLY A 161 -11.02 -2.90 0.10
N PRO A 162 -11.75 -2.29 -0.85
CA PRO A 162 -12.10 -2.81 -2.17
C PRO A 162 -10.88 -2.98 -3.07
N VAL A 163 -10.96 -3.94 -3.99
CA VAL A 163 -9.91 -4.18 -5.00
C VAL A 163 -10.41 -3.64 -6.34
N VAL A 164 -9.82 -2.56 -6.80
CA VAL A 164 -10.19 -1.88 -8.05
C VAL A 164 -9.00 -1.81 -9.01
N VAL A 165 -9.26 -1.83 -10.31
CA VAL A 165 -8.24 -1.66 -11.35
C VAL A 165 -8.34 -0.29 -12.02
N ASP A 166 -9.55 0.21 -12.16
CA ASP A 166 -9.88 1.54 -12.66
C ASP A 166 -10.65 2.27 -11.53
N PRO A 167 -9.95 3.11 -10.75
CA PRO A 167 -10.56 3.73 -9.59
C PRO A 167 -11.66 4.72 -9.99
N PRO A 168 -12.87 4.59 -9.40
CA PRO A 168 -13.95 5.53 -9.70
C PRO A 168 -13.61 6.94 -9.23
N ALA A 169 -14.14 7.94 -9.92
CA ALA A 169 -13.96 9.35 -9.64
C ALA A 169 -15.31 10.04 -9.32
N GLY A 170 -15.24 11.26 -8.81
CA GLY A 170 -16.43 12.09 -8.53
C GLY A 170 -17.42 11.40 -7.59
N GLU A 171 -18.70 11.47 -7.94
CA GLU A 171 -19.79 10.90 -7.12
C GLU A 171 -19.69 9.38 -6.98
N ASP A 172 -19.20 8.68 -7.98
CA ASP A 172 -19.01 7.22 -7.95
C ASP A 172 -17.93 6.81 -6.93
N ALA A 173 -16.91 7.62 -6.72
CA ALA A 173 -15.92 7.38 -5.67
C ALA A 173 -16.56 7.41 -4.29
N VAL A 174 -17.42 8.40 -4.04
CA VAL A 174 -18.16 8.54 -2.78
C VAL A 174 -19.21 7.43 -2.63
N ALA A 175 -19.87 7.04 -3.73
CA ALA A 175 -20.82 5.93 -3.72
C ALA A 175 -20.17 4.60 -3.32
N LEU A 176 -18.97 4.31 -3.85
CA LEU A 176 -18.19 3.14 -3.45
C LEU A 176 -17.76 3.21 -1.97
N TRP A 177 -17.38 4.39 -1.47
CA TRP A 177 -17.06 4.56 -0.05
C TRP A 177 -18.27 4.24 0.84
N ARG A 178 -19.44 4.77 0.50
CA ARG A 178 -20.71 4.47 1.22
C ARG A 178 -21.05 2.98 1.21
N LEU A 179 -20.73 2.28 0.12
CA LEU A 179 -20.89 0.83 0.04
C LEU A 179 -19.94 0.11 1.03
N VAL A 180 -18.69 0.54 1.11
CA VAL A 180 -17.71 -0.01 2.07
C VAL A 180 -18.15 0.24 3.51
N GLU A 181 -18.62 1.44 3.84
CA GLU A 181 -19.18 1.73 5.17
C GLU A 181 -20.43 0.89 5.47
N ALA A 182 -21.32 0.72 4.49
CA ALA A 182 -22.51 -0.11 4.65
C ALA A 182 -22.17 -1.59 4.87
N TRP A 183 -21.08 -2.08 4.28
CA TRP A 183 -20.61 -3.46 4.45
C TRP A 183 -20.31 -3.78 5.91
N ARG A 184 -19.76 -2.86 6.67
CA ARG A 184 -19.45 -2.99 8.10
C ARG A 184 -20.64 -3.43 8.95
N ARG A 185 -21.87 -3.13 8.50
CA ARG A 185 -23.10 -3.52 9.19
C ARG A 185 -23.44 -5.02 9.08
N PHE A 186 -22.67 -5.76 8.28
CA PHE A 186 -22.92 -7.17 8.01
C PHE A 186 -21.68 -8.02 8.39
N PRO A 187 -21.45 -8.27 9.70
CA PRO A 187 -20.22 -8.90 10.17
C PRO A 187 -20.02 -10.35 9.70
N GLN A 188 -21.05 -10.94 9.08
CA GLN A 188 -21.01 -12.30 8.52
C GLN A 188 -20.98 -12.30 6.99
N LEU A 189 -20.83 -11.13 6.35
CA LEU A 189 -20.66 -10.99 4.92
C LEU A 189 -19.16 -10.89 4.61
N TYR A 190 -18.55 -12.04 4.31
CA TYR A 190 -17.10 -12.13 4.14
C TYR A 190 -16.63 -11.74 2.75
N GLU A 191 -17.41 -12.06 1.70
CA GLU A 191 -16.95 -11.89 0.32
C GLU A 191 -18.10 -11.69 -0.67
N MET A 192 -17.91 -10.76 -1.61
CA MET A 192 -18.64 -10.68 -2.88
C MET A 192 -17.64 -10.45 -4.00
N GLN A 193 -17.67 -11.31 -5.01
CA GLN A 193 -16.77 -11.22 -6.15
C GLN A 193 -17.54 -11.05 -7.46
N ARG A 194 -16.99 -10.24 -8.35
CA ARG A 194 -17.45 -10.14 -9.74
C ARG A 194 -16.58 -11.05 -10.61
N PRO A 195 -17.16 -11.98 -11.37
CA PRO A 195 -16.41 -12.73 -12.37
C PRO A 195 -15.76 -11.77 -13.38
N LYS A 196 -14.51 -12.04 -13.73
CA LYS A 196 -13.76 -11.23 -14.70
C LYS A 196 -14.03 -11.78 -16.11
N ALA A 197 -14.57 -10.93 -16.99
CA ALA A 197 -14.66 -11.21 -18.41
C ALA A 197 -13.30 -11.03 -19.08
N ARG A 198 -13.19 -11.41 -20.35
CA ARG A 198 -11.94 -11.26 -21.12
C ARG A 198 -11.46 -9.80 -21.19
N ALA A 199 -12.40 -8.88 -21.40
CA ALA A 199 -12.09 -7.44 -21.42
C ALA A 199 -11.51 -6.93 -20.09
N ASP A 200 -12.01 -7.44 -18.95
CA ASP A 200 -11.49 -7.09 -17.63
C ASP A 200 -10.04 -7.59 -17.44
N LEU A 201 -9.74 -8.80 -17.95
CA LEU A 201 -8.37 -9.34 -17.89
C LEU A 201 -7.41 -8.54 -18.79
N GLU A 202 -7.87 -8.08 -19.96
CA GLU A 202 -7.10 -7.22 -20.87
C GLU A 202 -6.84 -5.83 -20.23
N LEU A 203 -7.84 -5.25 -19.58
CA LEU A 203 -7.68 -4.00 -18.81
C LEU A 203 -6.66 -4.17 -17.68
N ILE A 204 -6.78 -5.22 -16.87
CA ILE A 204 -5.83 -5.52 -15.77
C ILE A 204 -4.41 -5.67 -16.33
N ALA A 205 -4.22 -6.45 -17.38
CA ALA A 205 -2.92 -6.67 -17.99
C ALA A 205 -2.30 -5.38 -18.52
N THR A 206 -3.12 -4.50 -19.12
CA THR A 206 -2.66 -3.21 -19.66
C THR A 206 -2.30 -2.25 -18.54
N THR A 207 -3.16 -2.12 -17.52
CA THR A 207 -2.95 -1.22 -16.38
C THR A 207 -1.71 -1.61 -15.58
N PHE A 208 -1.45 -2.90 -15.39
CA PHE A 208 -0.32 -3.37 -14.58
C PHE A 208 0.95 -3.66 -15.37
N ARG A 209 0.96 -3.44 -16.68
CA ARG A 209 2.14 -3.69 -17.53
C ARG A 209 3.39 -2.97 -17.04
N PRO A 210 3.38 -1.64 -16.73
CA PRO A 210 4.59 -0.96 -16.26
C PRO A 210 5.18 -1.62 -15.01
N TYR A 211 4.34 -1.98 -14.06
CA TYR A 211 4.76 -2.71 -12.86
C TYR A 211 5.37 -4.08 -13.19
N LEU A 212 4.72 -4.86 -14.07
CA LEU A 212 5.17 -6.20 -14.44
C LEU A 212 6.54 -6.18 -15.14
N GLU A 213 6.81 -5.13 -15.90
CA GLU A 213 8.10 -4.91 -16.59
C GLU A 213 9.19 -4.36 -15.64
N ALA A 214 8.78 -3.52 -14.66
CA ALA A 214 9.72 -2.91 -13.73
C ALA A 214 10.13 -3.84 -12.59
N ARG A 215 9.22 -4.73 -12.13
CA ARG A 215 9.51 -5.60 -10.99
C ARG A 215 10.62 -6.59 -11.32
N ASP A 216 11.48 -6.80 -10.36
CA ASP A 216 12.55 -7.79 -10.46
C ASP A 216 12.08 -9.11 -9.84
N TRP A 217 11.55 -10.01 -10.69
CA TRP A 217 10.99 -11.30 -10.26
C TRP A 217 12.00 -12.20 -9.55
N ILE A 218 13.26 -12.12 -9.96
CA ILE A 218 14.30 -12.98 -9.42
C ILE A 218 14.49 -12.73 -7.92
N THR A 219 14.25 -11.50 -7.50
CA THR A 219 14.57 -11.07 -6.16
C THR A 219 13.39 -11.24 -5.19
N ILE A 220 12.13 -11.17 -5.64
CA ILE A 220 10.95 -11.38 -4.77
C ILE A 220 10.69 -12.88 -4.57
N GLN A 221 10.77 -13.69 -5.62
CA GLN A 221 10.48 -15.12 -5.57
C GLN A 221 11.74 -15.99 -5.40
N ASN A 222 12.88 -15.54 -5.91
CA ASN A 222 14.18 -16.17 -5.80
C ASN A 222 15.22 -15.11 -5.43
N PRO A 223 15.29 -14.67 -4.18
CA PRO A 223 16.42 -13.87 -3.76
C PRO A 223 17.68 -14.68 -4.02
N THR A 224 18.61 -14.08 -4.74
CA THR A 224 19.95 -14.68 -4.95
C THR A 224 20.49 -15.13 -3.60
N PRO A 225 21.10 -16.33 -3.51
CA PRO A 225 21.59 -16.89 -2.27
C PRO A 225 22.63 -16.01 -1.60
#